data_6fa89683fe104c2623c129eb4b6b2f00
#
_entry.id   6fa89683fe104c2623c129eb4b6b2f00
#
_cell.length_a   1.000
_cell.length_b   1.000
_cell.length_c   1.000
_cell.angle_alpha   90.00
_cell.angle_beta   90.00
_cell.angle_gamma   90.00
#
_symmetry.space_group_name_H-M   'P 1'
#
loop_
_entity.id
_entity.type
_entity.pdbx_description
1 polymer ?
#
loop_
_entity_poly.entity_id
_entity_poly.type
_entity_poly.pdbx_seq_one_letter_code
_entity_poly.pdbx_strand_id
1 'polypeptide(L)'
;LAVSKKPGIQYNPLFIYGGTGLGKTHLLQAIGNDAIEHGRTIIYVTIEQFMNDFTFAIKNKNMEHFRSKYRKCDVLLIDDIQFLSGKEQTQEEFFHTFNELHNAEKQIVMTSDRLPSQIAGLVDRLKSRFEWGLTADVQIPGLETKIAIIEKNLS
;
A
#
# COMPACT_ATOMS: atom_id res chain seq x y z
N LEU A 1 14.88 4.90 6.63
CA LEU A 1 13.64 5.43 6.09
C LEU A 1 12.69 5.84 7.20
N ALA A 2 12.08 7.01 7.06
CA ALA A 2 11.17 7.53 8.08
C ALA A 2 9.96 6.62 8.30
N VAL A 3 9.49 5.97 7.24
CA VAL A 3 8.31 5.11 7.31
C VAL A 3 8.51 3.90 8.19
N SER A 4 9.70 3.30 8.17
CA SER A 4 9.95 2.09 8.93
C SER A 4 10.30 2.36 10.38
N LYS A 5 10.80 3.56 10.69
CA LYS A 5 11.17 3.92 12.06
C LYS A 5 9.96 4.29 12.93
N LYS A 6 8.98 4.96 12.32
CA LYS A 6 7.77 5.40 13.03
C LYS A 6 6.55 5.14 12.16
N PRO A 7 6.12 3.87 12.08
CA PRO A 7 4.99 3.53 11.24
C PRO A 7 3.74 4.33 11.60
N GLY A 8 3.07 4.83 10.58
CA GLY A 8 1.80 5.53 10.76
C GLY A 8 1.89 6.96 11.22
N ILE A 9 3.09 7.51 11.40
CA ILE A 9 3.22 8.85 11.98
C ILE A 9 3.51 9.93 10.96
N GLN A 10 4.48 9.72 10.05
CA GLN A 10 4.92 10.80 9.17
C GLN A 10 4.29 10.78 7.78
N TYR A 11 4.38 9.67 7.09
CA TYR A 11 3.96 9.56 5.70
C TYR A 11 3.04 8.38 5.53
N ASN A 12 1.83 8.54 6.01
CA ASN A 12 0.87 7.44 5.96
C ASN A 12 -0.40 7.87 5.23
N PRO A 13 -0.71 7.27 4.11
CA PRO A 13 0.04 6.21 3.44
C PRO A 13 1.22 6.74 2.63
N LEU A 14 2.12 5.84 2.26
CA LEU A 14 3.14 6.12 1.26
C LEU A 14 2.71 5.45 -0.03
N PHE A 15 2.57 6.23 -1.09
CA PHE A 15 2.14 5.75 -2.40
C PHE A 15 3.29 5.90 -3.37
N ILE A 16 3.81 4.78 -3.84
CA ILE A 16 4.97 4.71 -4.72
C ILE A 16 4.48 4.36 -6.12
N TYR A 17 4.75 5.21 -7.09
CA TYR A 17 4.32 4.94 -8.46
C TYR A 17 5.48 5.09 -9.43
N GLY A 18 5.31 4.48 -10.59
CA GLY A 18 6.31 4.54 -11.65
C GLY A 18 5.98 3.53 -12.72
N GLY A 19 6.58 3.67 -13.89
CA GLY A 19 6.37 2.74 -14.98
C GLY A 19 6.78 1.33 -14.63
N THR A 20 6.49 0.41 -15.52
CA THR A 20 6.89 -0.99 -15.33
C THR A 20 8.38 -1.05 -15.06
N GLY A 21 8.76 -1.76 -14.02
CA GLY A 21 10.15 -1.86 -13.71
C GLY A 21 10.34 -2.50 -12.36
N LEU A 22 11.58 -2.74 -12.04
CA LEU A 22 11.96 -3.49 -10.87
C LEU A 22 12.08 -2.65 -9.61
N GLY A 23 12.14 -1.33 -9.76
CA GLY A 23 12.45 -0.45 -8.64
C GLY A 23 11.38 -0.41 -7.57
N LYS A 24 10.10 -0.44 -7.95
CA LYS A 24 9.02 -0.33 -6.99
C LYS A 24 8.97 -1.51 -6.02
N THR A 25 9.04 -2.71 -6.55
CA THR A 25 9.02 -3.93 -5.72
C THR A 25 10.26 -4.00 -4.83
N HIS A 26 11.43 -3.68 -5.38
CA HIS A 26 12.66 -3.65 -4.60
C HIS A 26 12.57 -2.65 -3.45
N LEU A 27 12.04 -1.47 -3.72
CA LEU A 27 11.88 -0.45 -2.69
C LEU A 27 10.91 -0.92 -1.61
N LEU A 28 9.81 -1.53 -2.02
CA LEU A 28 8.82 -2.07 -1.08
C LEU A 28 9.46 -3.11 -0.16
N GLN A 29 10.25 -4.01 -0.74
CA GLN A 29 10.96 -5.03 0.02
C GLN A 29 11.99 -4.43 0.97
N ALA A 30 12.70 -3.39 0.52
CA ALA A 30 13.67 -2.71 1.36
C ALA A 30 13.01 -2.04 2.57
N ILE A 31 11.87 -1.42 2.38
CA ILE A 31 11.10 -0.84 3.47
C ILE A 31 10.66 -1.93 4.44
N GLY A 32 10.20 -3.06 3.92
CA GLY A 32 9.80 -4.18 4.76
C GLY A 32 10.94 -4.73 5.58
N ASN A 33 12.10 -4.93 4.97
CA ASN A 33 13.27 -5.44 5.66
C ASN A 33 13.73 -4.48 6.75
N ASP A 34 13.72 -3.19 6.48
CA ASP A 34 14.09 -2.18 7.46
C ASP A 34 13.10 -2.20 8.65
N ALA A 35 11.82 -2.35 8.37
CA ALA A 35 10.80 -2.43 9.43
C ALA A 35 11.03 -3.65 10.32
N ILE A 36 11.35 -4.79 9.71
CA ILE A 36 11.64 -6.01 10.47
C ILE A 36 12.85 -5.81 11.37
N GLU A 37 13.89 -5.16 10.87
CA GLU A 37 15.09 -4.88 11.67
C GLU A 37 14.78 -4.00 12.88
N HIS A 38 13.72 -3.20 12.80
CA HIS A 38 13.28 -2.35 13.92
C HIS A 38 12.20 -3.02 14.78
N GLY A 39 12.03 -4.33 14.64
CA GLY A 39 11.10 -5.08 15.47
C GLY A 39 9.64 -4.94 15.07
N ARG A 40 9.36 -4.46 13.88
CA ARG A 40 7.99 -4.31 13.40
C ARG A 40 7.51 -5.58 12.71
N THR A 41 6.22 -5.85 12.82
CA THR A 41 5.61 -6.94 12.05
C THR A 41 5.11 -6.39 10.74
N ILE A 42 5.34 -7.12 9.66
CA ILE A 42 4.91 -6.68 8.34
C ILE A 42 4.01 -7.72 7.68
N ILE A 43 3.17 -7.26 6.77
CA ILE A 43 2.52 -8.12 5.79
C ILE A 43 2.88 -7.55 4.42
N TYR A 44 3.41 -8.40 3.56
CA TYR A 44 3.65 -8.07 2.17
C TYR A 44 2.74 -8.92 1.31
N VAL A 45 1.88 -8.29 0.51
CA VAL A 45 1.01 -8.97 -0.44
C VAL A 45 0.88 -8.13 -1.70
N THR A 46 0.60 -8.79 -2.82
CA THR A 46 0.11 -8.07 -4.00
C THR A 46 -1.38 -7.85 -3.81
N ILE A 47 -1.93 -6.84 -4.51
CA ILE A 47 -3.38 -6.63 -4.44
C ILE A 47 -4.14 -7.84 -4.97
N GLU A 48 -3.56 -8.58 -5.92
CA GLU A 48 -4.18 -9.81 -6.42
C GLU A 48 -4.27 -10.87 -5.34
N GLN A 49 -3.23 -11.01 -4.51
CA GLN A 49 -3.28 -11.92 -3.37
C GLN A 49 -4.33 -11.49 -2.36
N PHE A 50 -4.43 -10.20 -2.11
CA PHE A 50 -5.47 -9.66 -1.24
C PHE A 50 -6.85 -10.02 -1.77
N MET A 51 -7.09 -9.85 -3.08
CA MET A 51 -8.36 -10.20 -3.71
C MET A 51 -8.65 -11.69 -3.57
N ASN A 52 -7.65 -12.53 -3.77
CA ASN A 52 -7.83 -13.98 -3.68
C ASN A 52 -8.14 -14.39 -2.24
N ASP A 53 -7.44 -13.81 -1.27
CA ASP A 53 -7.72 -14.07 0.15
C ASP A 53 -9.13 -13.64 0.52
N PHE A 54 -9.55 -12.50 0.03
CA PHE A 54 -10.87 -11.96 0.28
C PHE A 54 -11.95 -12.88 -0.31
N THR A 55 -11.80 -13.27 -1.58
CA THR A 55 -12.74 -14.17 -2.25
C THR A 55 -12.84 -15.50 -1.51
N PHE A 56 -11.69 -16.04 -1.11
CA PHE A 56 -11.64 -17.28 -0.36
C PHE A 56 -12.38 -17.15 0.98
N ALA A 57 -12.15 -16.03 1.66
CA ALA A 57 -12.79 -15.80 2.96
C ALA A 57 -14.31 -15.71 2.86
N ILE A 58 -14.81 -15.05 1.81
CA ILE A 58 -16.25 -14.98 1.57
C ILE A 58 -16.81 -16.38 1.33
N LYS A 59 -16.15 -17.12 0.46
CA LYS A 59 -16.60 -18.45 0.05
C LYS A 59 -16.64 -19.42 1.23
N ASN A 60 -15.70 -19.29 2.15
CA ASN A 60 -15.58 -20.19 3.30
C ASN A 60 -16.15 -19.59 4.58
N LYS A 61 -16.84 -18.45 4.49
CA LYS A 61 -17.46 -17.78 5.62
C LYS A 61 -16.46 -17.51 6.74
N ASN A 62 -15.27 -17.02 6.36
CA ASN A 62 -14.17 -16.81 7.31
C ASN A 62 -13.63 -15.39 7.24
N MET A 63 -14.55 -14.42 7.11
CA MET A 63 -14.17 -13.00 7.00
C MET A 63 -13.49 -12.48 8.25
N GLU A 64 -13.89 -12.98 9.41
CA GLU A 64 -13.29 -12.53 10.66
C GLU A 64 -11.79 -12.86 10.70
N HIS A 65 -11.42 -14.05 10.28
CA HIS A 65 -10.02 -14.46 10.20
C HIS A 65 -9.24 -13.59 9.21
N PHE A 66 -9.84 -13.36 8.04
CA PHE A 66 -9.24 -12.51 7.01
C PHE A 66 -8.96 -11.10 7.55
N ARG A 67 -9.95 -10.49 8.18
CA ARG A 67 -9.80 -9.13 8.72
C ARG A 67 -8.81 -9.09 9.87
N SER A 68 -8.83 -10.09 10.73
CA SER A 68 -7.89 -10.18 11.84
C SER A 68 -6.45 -10.25 11.35
N LYS A 69 -6.21 -11.02 10.29
CA LYS A 69 -4.87 -11.16 9.71
C LYS A 69 -4.27 -9.79 9.36
N TYR A 70 -5.04 -8.95 8.67
CA TYR A 70 -4.53 -7.67 8.21
C TYR A 70 -4.43 -6.62 9.32
N ARG A 71 -5.23 -6.75 10.36
CA ARG A 71 -5.19 -5.81 11.48
C ARG A 71 -3.97 -5.97 12.39
N LYS A 72 -3.33 -7.10 12.36
CA LYS A 72 -2.25 -7.41 13.31
C LYS A 72 -0.88 -6.91 12.92
N CYS A 73 -0.71 -6.46 11.70
CA CYS A 73 0.61 -6.00 11.26
C CYS A 73 0.86 -4.56 11.68
N ASP A 74 2.14 -4.22 11.84
CA ASP A 74 2.55 -2.84 12.06
C ASP A 74 2.68 -2.09 10.73
N VAL A 75 3.06 -2.80 9.68
CA VAL A 75 3.27 -2.23 8.35
C VAL A 75 2.62 -3.15 7.32
N LEU A 76 1.74 -2.57 6.50
CA LEU A 76 1.13 -3.27 5.38
C LEU A 76 1.77 -2.80 4.09
N LEU A 77 2.36 -3.73 3.35
CA LEU A 77 3.00 -3.46 2.07
C LEU A 77 2.17 -4.11 0.97
N ILE A 78 1.53 -3.28 0.15
CA ILE A 78 0.65 -3.75 -0.93
C ILE A 78 1.27 -3.39 -2.27
N ASP A 79 1.52 -4.40 -3.09
CA ASP A 79 2.12 -4.23 -4.41
C ASP A 79 1.03 -4.23 -5.48
N ASP A 80 1.23 -3.39 -6.50
CA ASP A 80 0.40 -3.38 -7.72
C ASP A 80 -1.05 -3.00 -7.50
N ILE A 81 -1.26 -1.87 -6.83
CA ILE A 81 -2.60 -1.38 -6.46
C ILE A 81 -3.48 -1.10 -7.69
N GLN A 82 -2.88 -0.86 -8.87
CA GLN A 82 -3.62 -0.56 -10.08
C GLN A 82 -4.58 -1.69 -10.49
N PHE A 83 -4.33 -2.91 -10.03
CA PHE A 83 -5.21 -4.03 -10.34
C PHE A 83 -6.53 -4.01 -9.55
N LEU A 84 -6.72 -3.04 -8.68
CA LEU A 84 -8.04 -2.78 -8.10
C LEU A 84 -9.03 -2.22 -9.11
N SER A 85 -8.56 -1.75 -10.26
CA SER A 85 -9.42 -1.15 -11.29
C SER A 85 -10.63 -2.05 -11.59
N GLY A 86 -11.83 -1.50 -11.43
CA GLY A 86 -13.06 -2.22 -11.73
C GLY A 86 -13.46 -3.31 -10.74
N LYS A 87 -12.74 -3.49 -9.66
CA LYS A 87 -13.01 -4.53 -8.67
C LYS A 87 -13.76 -3.94 -7.47
N GLU A 88 -15.03 -3.64 -7.67
CA GLU A 88 -15.81 -2.88 -6.68
C GLU A 88 -15.86 -3.49 -5.29
N GLN A 89 -16.12 -4.78 -5.19
CA GLN A 89 -16.21 -5.45 -3.88
C GLN A 89 -14.87 -5.46 -3.17
N THR A 90 -13.79 -5.71 -3.90
CA THR A 90 -12.45 -5.70 -3.34
C THR A 90 -12.06 -4.28 -2.91
N GLN A 91 -12.43 -3.29 -3.71
CA GLN A 91 -12.19 -1.90 -3.34
C GLN A 91 -12.87 -1.53 -2.04
N GLU A 92 -14.10 -1.99 -1.84
CA GLU A 92 -14.83 -1.72 -0.61
C GLU A 92 -14.15 -2.37 0.59
N GLU A 93 -13.75 -3.62 0.46
CA GLU A 93 -13.05 -4.31 1.55
C GLU A 93 -11.68 -3.68 1.82
N PHE A 94 -10.96 -3.31 0.77
CA PHE A 94 -9.68 -2.64 0.95
C PHE A 94 -9.82 -1.27 1.61
N PHE A 95 -10.89 -0.56 1.29
CA PHE A 95 -11.21 0.70 1.95
C PHE A 95 -11.36 0.51 3.47
N HIS A 96 -12.07 -0.53 3.88
CA HIS A 96 -12.22 -0.84 5.30
C HIS A 96 -10.87 -1.21 5.94
N THR A 97 -10.09 -2.04 5.29
CA THR A 97 -8.76 -2.42 5.78
C THR A 97 -7.87 -1.20 5.95
N PHE A 98 -7.86 -0.34 4.93
CA PHE A 98 -7.08 0.89 4.95
C PHE A 98 -7.47 1.76 6.14
N ASN A 99 -8.76 2.00 6.31
CA ASN A 99 -9.23 2.87 7.39
C ASN A 99 -8.89 2.31 8.77
N GLU A 100 -9.05 1.01 8.97
CA GLU A 100 -8.72 0.39 10.25
C GLU A 100 -7.25 0.54 10.57
N LEU A 101 -6.39 0.28 9.59
CA LEU A 101 -4.94 0.41 9.79
C LEU A 101 -4.53 1.86 10.00
N HIS A 102 -5.07 2.75 9.20
CA HIS A 102 -4.73 4.17 9.31
C HIS A 102 -5.17 4.74 10.66
N ASN A 103 -6.36 4.40 11.12
CA ASN A 103 -6.87 4.86 12.40
C ASN A 103 -6.08 4.29 13.58
N ALA A 104 -5.52 3.10 13.42
CA ALA A 104 -4.67 2.48 14.43
C ALA A 104 -3.21 2.93 14.34
N GLU A 105 -2.92 3.90 13.48
CA GLU A 105 -1.58 4.44 13.26
C GLU A 105 -0.59 3.40 12.74
N LYS A 106 -1.08 2.44 11.99
CA LYS A 106 -0.25 1.47 11.30
C LYS A 106 0.20 2.04 9.96
N GLN A 107 1.39 1.70 9.53
CA GLN A 107 1.94 2.20 8.28
C GLN A 107 1.41 1.42 7.09
N ILE A 108 0.99 2.14 6.04
CA ILE A 108 0.55 1.54 4.79
C ILE A 108 1.45 2.04 3.68
N VAL A 109 1.99 1.11 2.90
CA VAL A 109 2.84 1.42 1.75
C VAL A 109 2.25 0.70 0.55
N MET A 110 2.03 1.43 -0.52
CA MET A 110 1.41 0.91 -1.74
C MET A 110 2.28 1.21 -2.94
N THR A 111 2.27 0.32 -3.92
CA THR A 111 2.89 0.59 -5.21
C THR A 111 1.86 0.55 -6.33
N SER A 112 2.13 1.27 -7.41
CA SER A 112 1.27 1.30 -8.57
C SER A 112 2.09 1.67 -9.80
N ASP A 113 1.58 1.32 -10.99
CA ASP A 113 2.22 1.75 -12.22
C ASP A 113 1.80 3.17 -12.63
N ARG A 114 0.86 3.77 -11.88
CA ARG A 114 0.32 5.10 -12.18
C ARG A 114 -0.22 5.77 -10.92
N LEU A 115 -0.47 7.07 -11.02
CA LEU A 115 -1.06 7.83 -9.90
C LEU A 115 -2.48 7.37 -9.59
N PRO A 116 -2.96 7.57 -8.36
CA PRO A 116 -4.35 7.19 -8.03
C PRO A 116 -5.37 7.79 -8.96
N SER A 117 -5.20 9.06 -9.33
CA SER A 117 -6.12 9.74 -10.24
C SER A 117 -6.15 9.13 -11.64
N GLN A 118 -5.13 8.38 -12.00
CA GLN A 118 -5.00 7.74 -13.31
C GLN A 118 -5.50 6.31 -13.34
N ILE A 119 -5.92 5.76 -12.20
CA ILE A 119 -6.44 4.40 -12.14
C ILE A 119 -7.92 4.45 -12.51
N ALA A 120 -8.23 4.02 -13.73
CA ALA A 120 -9.61 3.96 -14.18
C ALA A 120 -10.39 2.95 -13.33
N GLY A 121 -11.66 3.27 -13.03
CA GLY A 121 -12.50 2.33 -12.26
C GLY A 121 -12.16 2.25 -10.79
N LEU A 122 -11.35 3.15 -10.27
CA LEU A 122 -11.10 3.26 -8.84
C LEU A 122 -12.07 4.27 -8.25
N VAL A 123 -12.74 3.90 -7.15
CA VAL A 123 -13.72 4.79 -6.53
C VAL A 123 -13.02 6.02 -5.91
N ASP A 124 -13.73 7.15 -5.94
CA ASP A 124 -13.15 8.43 -5.51
C ASP A 124 -12.67 8.43 -4.07
N ARG A 125 -13.39 7.76 -3.18
CA ARG A 125 -12.98 7.71 -1.78
C ARG A 125 -11.66 6.99 -1.58
N LEU A 126 -11.35 5.98 -2.41
CA LEU A 126 -10.05 5.34 -2.37
C LEU A 126 -8.96 6.24 -2.97
N LYS A 127 -9.26 6.90 -4.08
CA LYS A 127 -8.31 7.87 -4.63
C LYS A 127 -7.90 8.90 -3.59
N SER A 128 -8.88 9.42 -2.89
CA SER A 128 -8.66 10.41 -1.83
C SER A 128 -7.77 9.84 -0.72
N ARG A 129 -8.06 8.63 -0.27
CA ARG A 129 -7.27 7.98 0.78
C ARG A 129 -5.83 7.74 0.36
N PHE A 130 -5.62 7.30 -0.87
CA PHE A 130 -4.28 7.03 -1.38
C PHE A 130 -3.45 8.31 -1.46
N GLU A 131 -4.10 9.45 -1.57
CA GLU A 131 -3.44 10.74 -1.68
C GLU A 131 -3.25 11.45 -0.32
N TRP A 132 -3.68 10.83 0.77
CA TRP A 132 -3.60 11.45 2.10
C TRP A 132 -2.17 11.67 2.58
N GLY A 133 -1.25 10.77 2.25
CA GLY A 133 0.11 10.85 2.71
C GLY A 133 1.05 11.36 1.65
N LEU A 134 2.15 10.66 1.47
CA LEU A 134 3.21 11.04 0.53
C LEU A 134 3.10 10.22 -0.74
N THR A 135 3.27 10.87 -1.88
CA THR A 135 3.35 10.22 -3.18
C THR A 135 4.78 10.32 -3.69
N ALA A 136 5.37 9.19 -4.03
CA ALA A 136 6.75 9.13 -4.50
C ALA A 136 6.79 8.57 -5.92
N ASP A 137 7.54 9.21 -6.79
CA ASP A 137 7.76 8.78 -8.16
C ASP A 137 9.09 8.03 -8.22
N VAL A 138 9.05 6.76 -8.61
CA VAL A 138 10.25 5.96 -8.73
C VAL A 138 10.73 6.01 -10.17
N GLN A 139 11.90 6.59 -10.35
CA GLN A 139 12.56 6.64 -11.63
C GLN A 139 13.71 5.64 -11.64
N ILE A 140 13.84 4.90 -12.73
CA ILE A 140 14.89 3.90 -12.86
C ILE A 140 15.78 4.28 -14.04
N PRO A 141 16.69 5.23 -13.88
CA PRO A 141 17.63 5.55 -14.93
C PRO A 141 18.83 4.61 -14.84
N GLY A 142 18.88 3.64 -15.72
CA GLY A 142 20.04 2.77 -15.78
C GLY A 142 20.23 1.93 -14.52
N LEU A 143 21.29 2.23 -13.78
CA LEU A 143 21.71 1.40 -12.64
C LEU A 143 21.19 1.88 -11.31
N GLU A 144 20.57 3.02 -11.24
CA GLU A 144 20.14 3.59 -9.97
C GLU A 144 18.65 3.84 -9.95
N THR A 145 18.05 3.54 -8.80
CA THR A 145 16.66 3.90 -8.54
C THR A 145 16.64 5.18 -7.75
N LYS A 146 15.96 6.19 -8.27
CA LYS A 146 15.80 7.45 -7.58
C LYS A 146 14.33 7.65 -7.23
N ILE A 147 14.10 8.25 -6.09
CA ILE A 147 12.77 8.61 -5.66
C ILE A 147 12.63 10.12 -5.77
N ALA A 148 11.70 10.54 -6.64
CA ALA A 148 11.31 11.93 -6.70
C ALA A 148 10.05 12.07 -5.86
N ILE A 149 10.16 12.74 -4.73
CA ILE A 149 9.06 12.86 -3.78
C ILE A 149 8.18 14.02 -4.19
N ILE A 150 6.91 13.73 -4.38
CA ILE A 150 5.91 14.74 -4.64
C ILE A 150 5.25 15.08 -3.32
N GLU A 151 5.67 16.18 -2.75
CA GLU A 151 5.19 16.60 -1.44
C GLU A 151 3.93 17.42 -1.58
N LYS A 152 2.87 16.93 -1.01
CA LYS A 152 1.63 17.71 -0.94
C LYS A 152 1.58 18.58 0.29
N ASN A 153 2.31 18.20 1.32
CA ASN A 153 2.21 18.82 2.63
C ASN A 153 3.52 19.23 3.24
N LEU A 154 4.61 19.20 2.48
CA LEU A 154 5.93 19.52 3.02
C LEU A 154 6.49 20.83 2.51
N SER A 155 5.71 21.58 1.82
CA SER A 155 6.12 22.89 1.39
C SER A 155 6.17 23.86 2.57
#